data_fe1a07da8993c4bd09c0edb847d5cb1e
#
_entry.id   fe1a07da8993c4bd09c0edb847d5cb1e
#
_cell.length_a   1.000
_cell.length_b   1.000
_cell.length_c   1.000
_cell.angle_alpha   90.00
_cell.angle_beta   90.00
_cell.angle_gamma   90.00
#
_symmetry.space_group_name_H-M   'P 1'
#
loop_
_entity.id
_entity.type
_entity.pdbx_description
1 polymer ?
#
loop_
_entity_poly.entity_id
_entity_poly.type
_entity_poly.pdbx_seq_one_letter_code
_entity_poly.pdbx_strand_id
1 'polypeptide(L)'
;MDCGLATLLLLRATNRFFSNRALQNWTSNAPWNNESELILLTGGTSGIGKQVMQDLSASGVRVIILDINEPNFTLPANVSFYKADITNSENIASVAKTIRANHGEPTVLVNNAGVGHDGTIIEEPEAKIRQTFEVNTLSHFLMVKEFLPAMVKANHGHVVTIASMASFVALGEMVDYCCSKASALAFHEGLRQELRYWYNAPNVRTSVIHPMWVRTPMIKMLTDHESHFRQPIMTPQVVSDAICKQILTQRSGQIILPASQSVASMVRAMPTWMQEGVRAFASGALRRMRNAQAAEEAAAAK
;
A
#
# COMPACT_ATOMS: atom_id res chain seq x y z
N MET A 1 43.27 0.18 2.03
CA MET A 1 41.84 0.50 1.87
C MET A 1 41.76 1.91 1.35
N ASP A 2 41.27 2.09 0.13
CA ASP A 2 41.27 3.41 -0.51
C ASP A 2 40.51 4.44 0.33
N CYS A 3 41.13 5.59 0.58
CA CYS A 3 40.52 6.71 1.33
C CYS A 3 39.13 7.11 0.72
N GLY A 4 38.98 6.98 -0.59
CA GLY A 4 37.73 7.22 -1.30
C GLY A 4 36.60 6.26 -0.92
N LEU A 5 36.89 4.96 -0.75
CA LEU A 5 35.91 3.97 -0.34
C LEU A 5 35.44 4.20 1.10
N ALA A 6 36.39 4.50 2.01
CA ALA A 6 36.06 4.81 3.41
C ALA A 6 35.16 6.07 3.51
N THR A 7 35.47 7.12 2.76
CA THR A 7 34.67 8.34 2.70
C THR A 7 33.26 8.06 2.17
N LEU A 8 33.12 7.29 1.10
CA LEU A 8 31.81 6.92 0.53
C LEU A 8 30.97 6.12 1.53
N LEU A 9 31.57 5.16 2.22
CA LEU A 9 30.88 4.35 3.24
C LEU A 9 30.43 5.22 4.42
N LEU A 10 31.27 6.16 4.87
CA LEU A 10 30.92 7.10 5.93
C LEU A 10 29.76 8.00 5.52
N LEU A 11 29.79 8.58 4.31
CA LEU A 11 28.70 9.40 3.78
C LEU A 11 27.38 8.62 3.70
N ARG A 12 27.42 7.36 3.24
CA ARG A 12 26.24 6.49 3.21
C ARG A 12 25.71 6.19 4.61
N ALA A 13 26.57 5.89 5.56
CA ALA A 13 26.19 5.61 6.95
C ALA A 13 25.55 6.84 7.60
N THR A 14 26.17 8.02 7.42
CA THR A 14 25.68 9.30 7.94
C THR A 14 24.31 9.64 7.34
N ASN A 15 24.17 9.56 6.01
CA ASN A 15 22.89 9.80 5.35
C ASN A 15 21.80 8.83 5.86
N ARG A 16 22.13 7.54 5.99
CA ARG A 16 21.21 6.53 6.52
C ARG A 16 20.78 6.83 7.96
N PHE A 17 21.72 7.27 8.80
CA PHE A 17 21.44 7.65 10.19
C PHE A 17 20.44 8.82 10.24
N PHE A 18 20.73 9.94 9.54
CA PHE A 18 19.86 11.11 9.54
C PHE A 18 18.50 10.82 8.91
N SER A 19 18.47 10.08 7.80
CA SER A 19 17.21 9.68 7.17
C SER A 19 16.34 8.84 8.09
N ASN A 20 16.93 7.84 8.77
CA ASN A 20 16.20 7.01 9.72
C ASN A 20 15.68 7.85 10.91
N ARG A 21 16.50 8.74 11.47
CA ARG A 21 16.09 9.62 12.57
C ARG A 21 14.98 10.57 12.17
N ALA A 22 15.10 11.17 10.98
CA ALA A 22 14.06 12.06 10.44
C ALA A 22 12.76 11.30 10.21
N LEU A 23 12.79 10.08 9.65
CA LEU A 23 11.62 9.22 9.46
C LEU A 23 10.93 8.86 10.80
N GLN A 24 11.67 8.71 11.87
CA GLN A 24 11.13 8.42 13.21
C GLN A 24 10.81 9.69 14.03
N ASN A 25 10.76 10.88 13.41
CA ASN A 25 10.53 12.17 14.06
C ASN A 25 11.49 12.46 15.24
N TRP A 26 12.70 11.88 15.21
CA TRP A 26 13.70 11.98 16.28
C TRP A 26 13.22 11.43 17.65
N THR A 27 12.19 10.59 17.64
CA THR A 27 11.71 9.91 18.85
C THR A 27 12.18 8.45 18.89
N SER A 28 12.15 7.83 20.05
CA SER A 28 12.35 6.40 20.23
C SER A 28 11.03 5.65 20.04
N ASN A 29 11.13 4.42 19.52
CA ASN A 29 9.96 3.55 19.43
C ASN A 29 9.65 2.97 20.82
N ALA A 30 8.36 2.83 21.15
CA ALA A 30 7.93 1.96 22.23
C ALA A 30 8.20 0.50 21.82
N PRO A 31 8.49 -0.41 22.77
CA PRO A 31 8.56 -1.84 22.45
C PRO A 31 7.21 -2.34 21.97
N TRP A 32 7.22 -3.20 20.95
CA TRP A 32 6.01 -3.87 20.45
C TRP A 32 5.47 -4.85 21.49
N ASN A 33 4.16 -4.84 21.72
CA ASN A 33 3.49 -5.78 22.61
C ASN A 33 2.20 -6.29 21.93
N ASN A 34 2.15 -7.58 21.59
CA ASN A 34 1.00 -8.21 20.92
C ASN A 34 -0.31 -8.06 21.70
N GLU A 35 -0.28 -8.00 23.03
CA GLU A 35 -1.47 -7.93 23.87
C GLU A 35 -2.15 -6.56 23.79
N SER A 36 -1.36 -5.50 23.65
CA SER A 36 -1.85 -4.12 23.61
C SER A 36 -2.15 -3.64 22.19
N GLU A 37 -1.67 -4.34 21.18
CA GLU A 37 -1.83 -3.91 19.78
C GLU A 37 -3.06 -4.58 19.13
N LEU A 38 -3.76 -3.78 18.34
CA LEU A 38 -4.92 -4.20 17.57
C LEU A 38 -4.79 -3.65 16.14
N ILE A 39 -4.76 -4.54 15.18
CA ILE A 39 -4.59 -4.17 13.77
C ILE A 39 -5.93 -4.14 13.08
N LEU A 40 -6.23 -3.05 12.40
CA LEU A 40 -7.35 -2.90 11.49
C LEU A 40 -6.83 -2.90 10.06
N LEU A 41 -7.21 -3.90 9.28
CA LEU A 41 -6.74 -4.13 7.92
C LEU A 41 -7.91 -4.07 6.94
N THR A 42 -7.86 -3.18 5.96
CA THR A 42 -8.85 -3.13 4.87
C THR A 42 -8.46 -4.06 3.71
N GLY A 43 -9.44 -4.73 3.10
CA GLY A 43 -9.19 -5.65 1.99
C GLY A 43 -8.46 -6.92 2.42
N GLY A 44 -8.84 -7.50 3.57
CA GLY A 44 -8.13 -8.63 4.19
C GLY A 44 -8.53 -10.02 3.69
N THR A 45 -9.51 -10.14 2.78
CA THR A 45 -10.01 -11.44 2.32
C THR A 45 -9.26 -12.00 1.11
N SER A 46 -8.43 -11.20 0.44
CA SER A 46 -7.70 -11.64 -0.77
C SER A 46 -6.32 -10.98 -0.91
N GLY A 47 -5.53 -11.48 -1.85
CA GLY A 47 -4.27 -10.89 -2.28
C GLY A 47 -3.29 -10.57 -1.17
N ILE A 48 -2.75 -9.35 -1.18
CA ILE A 48 -1.77 -8.87 -0.20
C ILE A 48 -2.38 -8.85 1.21
N GLY A 49 -3.62 -8.33 1.35
CA GLY A 49 -4.27 -8.22 2.65
C GLY A 49 -4.47 -9.58 3.33
N LYS A 50 -4.89 -10.61 2.58
CA LYS A 50 -5.00 -11.98 3.11
C LYS A 50 -3.66 -12.48 3.64
N GLN A 51 -2.58 -12.28 2.91
CA GLN A 51 -1.25 -12.70 3.34
C GLN A 51 -0.79 -11.95 4.59
N VAL A 52 -0.98 -10.62 4.63
CA VAL A 52 -0.67 -9.79 5.81
C VAL A 52 -1.45 -10.25 7.04
N MET A 53 -2.75 -10.53 6.89
CA MET A 53 -3.58 -11.06 7.96
C MET A 53 -3.03 -12.38 8.49
N GLN A 54 -2.65 -13.31 7.61
CA GLN A 54 -2.12 -14.62 7.98
C GLN A 54 -0.79 -14.48 8.75
N ASP A 55 0.14 -13.67 8.26
CA ASP A 55 1.47 -13.51 8.86
C ASP A 55 1.40 -12.80 10.23
N LEU A 56 0.57 -11.74 10.35
CA LEU A 56 0.35 -11.06 11.63
C LEU A 56 -0.36 -11.96 12.64
N SER A 57 -1.37 -12.70 12.20
CA SER A 57 -2.05 -13.67 13.03
C SER A 57 -1.11 -14.77 13.53
N ALA A 58 -0.27 -15.32 12.65
CA ALA A 58 0.74 -16.32 13.01
C ALA A 58 1.78 -15.76 14.00
N SER A 59 2.01 -14.43 14.00
CA SER A 59 2.85 -13.75 14.99
C SER A 59 2.13 -13.47 16.32
N GLY A 60 0.90 -13.97 16.51
CA GLY A 60 0.11 -13.80 17.72
C GLY A 60 -0.56 -12.44 17.88
N VAL A 61 -0.60 -11.61 16.84
CA VAL A 61 -1.21 -10.27 16.86
C VAL A 61 -2.71 -10.38 16.59
N ARG A 62 -3.52 -9.59 17.29
CA ARG A 62 -4.96 -9.49 17.04
C ARG A 62 -5.21 -8.68 15.77
N VAL A 63 -5.96 -9.23 14.82
CA VAL A 63 -6.26 -8.60 13.53
C VAL A 63 -7.76 -8.50 13.31
N ILE A 64 -8.23 -7.33 12.92
CA ILE A 64 -9.58 -7.11 12.41
C ILE A 64 -9.47 -6.85 10.92
N ILE A 65 -10.20 -7.58 10.11
CA ILE A 65 -10.29 -7.35 8.68
C ILE A 65 -11.63 -6.71 8.32
N LEU A 66 -11.56 -5.64 7.52
CA LEU A 66 -12.71 -5.02 6.86
C LEU A 66 -12.67 -5.36 5.37
N ASP A 67 -13.74 -5.94 4.85
CA ASP A 67 -13.86 -6.22 3.43
C ASP A 67 -15.34 -6.20 3.00
N ILE A 68 -15.60 -5.91 1.74
CA ILE A 68 -16.94 -6.03 1.16
C ILE A 68 -17.31 -7.49 0.88
N ASN A 69 -16.31 -8.34 0.68
CA ASN A 69 -16.45 -9.77 0.42
C ASN A 69 -16.22 -10.57 1.70
N GLU A 70 -17.03 -11.60 1.89
CA GLU A 70 -16.83 -12.54 2.98
C GLU A 70 -15.60 -13.44 2.72
N PRO A 71 -14.84 -13.80 3.76
CA PRO A 71 -13.74 -14.72 3.59
C PRO A 71 -14.22 -16.10 3.16
N ASN A 72 -13.61 -16.67 2.12
CA ASN A 72 -13.88 -18.04 1.64
C ASN A 72 -12.94 -19.08 2.27
N PHE A 73 -12.41 -18.78 3.45
CA PHE A 73 -11.49 -19.61 4.21
C PHE A 73 -11.77 -19.45 5.71
N THR A 74 -11.32 -20.41 6.51
CA THR A 74 -11.45 -20.34 7.97
C THR A 74 -10.51 -19.29 8.54
N LEU A 75 -11.05 -18.38 9.35
CA LEU A 75 -10.26 -17.35 10.04
C LEU A 75 -9.52 -17.95 11.23
N PRO A 76 -8.27 -17.55 11.48
CA PRO A 76 -7.58 -17.84 12.73
C PRO A 76 -8.32 -17.29 13.95
N ALA A 77 -8.12 -17.87 15.13
CA ALA A 77 -8.85 -17.51 16.34
C ALA A 77 -8.63 -16.06 16.81
N ASN A 78 -7.49 -15.44 16.47
CA ASN A 78 -7.13 -14.07 16.78
C ASN A 78 -7.48 -13.07 15.65
N VAL A 79 -8.28 -13.51 14.67
CA VAL A 79 -8.74 -12.67 13.55
C VAL A 79 -10.26 -12.53 13.60
N SER A 80 -10.74 -11.30 13.50
CA SER A 80 -12.17 -10.99 13.37
C SER A 80 -12.47 -10.35 12.02
N PHE A 81 -13.62 -10.65 11.46
CA PHE A 81 -14.10 -10.10 10.20
C PHE A 81 -15.33 -9.21 10.42
N TYR A 82 -15.34 -8.07 9.76
CA TYR A 82 -16.52 -7.22 9.63
C TYR A 82 -16.73 -6.86 8.16
N LYS A 83 -17.93 -7.12 7.66
CA LYS A 83 -18.31 -6.69 6.32
C LYS A 83 -18.49 -5.18 6.30
N ALA A 84 -17.70 -4.50 5.50
CA ALA A 84 -17.72 -3.04 5.44
C ALA A 84 -17.35 -2.52 4.05
N ASP A 85 -18.14 -1.54 3.61
CA ASP A 85 -17.80 -0.70 2.48
C ASP A 85 -17.06 0.55 2.97
N ILE A 86 -15.78 0.60 2.70
CA ILE A 86 -14.90 1.70 3.14
C ILE A 86 -15.06 2.99 2.33
N THR A 87 -15.90 2.99 1.31
CA THR A 87 -16.28 4.21 0.56
C THR A 87 -17.46 4.94 1.18
N ASN A 88 -18.15 4.30 2.15
CA ASN A 88 -19.30 4.83 2.85
C ASN A 88 -18.97 5.20 4.29
N SER A 89 -18.98 6.50 4.62
CA SER A 89 -18.62 7.01 5.94
C SER A 89 -19.57 6.56 7.07
N GLU A 90 -20.86 6.40 6.77
CA GLU A 90 -21.84 5.93 7.77
C GLU A 90 -21.62 4.44 8.08
N ASN A 91 -21.32 3.64 7.08
CA ASN A 91 -20.97 2.24 7.24
C ASN A 91 -19.67 2.08 8.06
N ILE A 92 -18.63 2.88 7.76
CA ILE A 92 -17.39 2.92 8.54
C ILE A 92 -17.68 3.25 10.00
N ALA A 93 -18.44 4.31 10.28
CA ALA A 93 -18.77 4.73 11.65
C ALA A 93 -19.54 3.66 12.43
N SER A 94 -20.52 3.00 11.77
CA SER A 94 -21.30 1.91 12.37
C SER A 94 -20.43 0.71 12.75
N VAL A 95 -19.58 0.27 11.82
CA VAL A 95 -18.66 -0.85 12.06
C VAL A 95 -17.60 -0.49 13.09
N ALA A 96 -17.06 0.74 13.06
CA ALA A 96 -16.11 1.23 14.05
C ALA A 96 -16.67 1.20 15.47
N LYS A 97 -17.93 1.60 15.67
CA LYS A 97 -18.62 1.49 16.96
C LYS A 97 -18.64 0.05 17.49
N THR A 98 -18.94 -0.90 16.60
CA THR A 98 -18.98 -2.32 16.96
C THR A 98 -17.56 -2.85 17.29
N ILE A 99 -16.56 -2.46 16.51
CA ILE A 99 -15.16 -2.82 16.75
C ILE A 99 -14.71 -2.33 18.13
N ARG A 100 -14.96 -1.06 18.45
CA ARG A 100 -14.60 -0.46 19.74
C ARG A 100 -15.24 -1.18 20.91
N ALA A 101 -16.52 -1.54 20.78
CA ALA A 101 -17.25 -2.25 21.83
C ALA A 101 -16.71 -3.65 22.10
N ASN A 102 -16.25 -4.36 21.06
CA ASN A 102 -15.85 -5.76 21.17
C ASN A 102 -14.33 -5.95 21.34
N HIS A 103 -13.51 -5.05 20.83
CA HIS A 103 -12.07 -5.24 20.72
C HIS A 103 -11.23 -4.08 21.27
N GLY A 104 -11.83 -2.91 21.49
CA GLY A 104 -11.14 -1.67 21.82
C GLY A 104 -10.74 -0.85 20.59
N GLU A 105 -9.93 0.18 20.82
CA GLU A 105 -9.45 1.05 19.74
C GLU A 105 -8.31 0.38 18.95
N PRO A 106 -8.39 0.34 17.62
CA PRO A 106 -7.26 -0.10 16.80
C PRO A 106 -6.04 0.81 16.98
N THR A 107 -4.87 0.20 17.18
CA THR A 107 -3.60 0.91 17.30
C THR A 107 -2.84 0.95 15.97
N VAL A 108 -3.18 0.06 15.02
CA VAL A 108 -2.60 0.03 13.69
C VAL A 108 -3.73 0.02 12.65
N LEU A 109 -3.66 0.95 11.69
CA LEU A 109 -4.53 0.99 10.53
C LEU A 109 -3.73 0.66 9.26
N VAL A 110 -4.13 -0.40 8.56
CA VAL A 110 -3.55 -0.79 7.26
C VAL A 110 -4.55 -0.50 6.15
N ASN A 111 -4.38 0.62 5.46
CA ASN A 111 -5.11 0.97 4.25
C ASN A 111 -4.56 0.16 3.06
N ASN A 112 -5.07 -1.08 2.91
CA ASN A 112 -4.64 -2.02 1.89
C ASN A 112 -5.67 -2.24 0.80
N ALA A 113 -6.97 -2.11 1.08
CA ALA A 113 -8.01 -2.26 0.07
C ALA A 113 -7.73 -1.37 -1.15
N GLY A 114 -7.95 -1.93 -2.31
CA GLY A 114 -7.71 -1.22 -3.56
C GLY A 114 -8.31 -1.96 -4.74
N VAL A 115 -8.61 -1.21 -5.77
CA VAL A 115 -9.10 -1.70 -7.06
C VAL A 115 -8.23 -1.15 -8.18
N GLY A 116 -8.21 -1.84 -9.31
CA GLY A 116 -7.60 -1.39 -10.55
C GLY A 116 -8.39 -1.96 -11.71
N HIS A 117 -8.50 -1.20 -12.76
CA HIS A 117 -9.17 -1.57 -13.99
C HIS A 117 -8.21 -1.35 -15.17
N ASP A 118 -8.42 -2.07 -16.23
CA ASP A 118 -7.61 -1.99 -17.43
C ASP A 118 -8.43 -1.33 -18.54
N GLY A 119 -7.88 -0.30 -19.14
CA GLY A 119 -8.50 0.43 -20.23
C GLY A 119 -7.87 1.80 -20.46
N THR A 120 -7.98 2.31 -21.68
CA THR A 120 -7.61 3.71 -21.95
C THR A 120 -8.66 4.66 -21.36
N ILE A 121 -8.32 5.92 -21.13
CA ILE A 121 -9.26 6.92 -20.58
C ILE A 121 -10.57 7.00 -21.37
N ILE A 122 -10.51 6.76 -22.68
CA ILE A 122 -11.69 6.83 -23.56
C ILE A 122 -12.56 5.57 -23.40
N GLU A 123 -11.95 4.41 -23.16
CA GLU A 123 -12.63 3.11 -23.06
C GLU A 123 -13.18 2.85 -21.66
N GLU A 124 -12.51 3.40 -20.62
CA GLU A 124 -12.85 3.15 -19.22
C GLU A 124 -14.21 3.78 -18.87
N PRO A 125 -15.20 3.01 -18.39
CA PRO A 125 -16.47 3.55 -17.94
C PRO A 125 -16.28 4.53 -16.77
N GLU A 126 -16.99 5.66 -16.77
CA GLU A 126 -16.93 6.66 -15.69
C GLU A 126 -17.12 6.05 -14.29
N ALA A 127 -18.04 5.08 -14.17
CA ALA A 127 -18.30 4.40 -12.90
C ALA A 127 -17.05 3.67 -12.36
N LYS A 128 -16.19 3.13 -13.23
CA LYS A 128 -14.96 2.46 -12.86
C LYS A 128 -13.90 3.46 -12.42
N ILE A 129 -13.76 4.57 -13.15
CA ILE A 129 -12.88 5.68 -12.76
C ILE A 129 -13.27 6.20 -11.37
N ARG A 130 -14.56 6.47 -11.13
CA ARG A 130 -15.07 6.88 -9.81
C ARG A 130 -14.75 5.85 -8.73
N GLN A 131 -15.03 4.58 -8.98
CA GLN A 131 -14.73 3.50 -8.04
C GLN A 131 -13.23 3.45 -7.66
N THR A 132 -12.34 3.65 -8.63
CA THR A 132 -10.89 3.70 -8.39
C THR A 132 -10.52 4.82 -7.41
N PHE A 133 -11.09 6.02 -7.57
CA PHE A 133 -10.81 7.13 -6.64
C PHE A 133 -11.49 6.96 -5.30
N GLU A 134 -12.73 6.48 -5.25
CA GLU A 134 -13.44 6.21 -4.00
C GLU A 134 -12.67 5.20 -3.14
N VAL A 135 -12.27 4.07 -3.72
CA VAL A 135 -11.61 2.99 -2.99
C VAL A 135 -10.14 3.31 -2.70
N ASN A 136 -9.37 3.80 -3.68
CA ASN A 136 -7.92 3.93 -3.53
C ASN A 136 -7.48 5.27 -2.92
N THR A 137 -8.37 6.27 -2.86
CA THR A 137 -8.04 7.63 -2.42
C THR A 137 -8.96 8.08 -1.28
N LEU A 138 -10.25 8.25 -1.53
CA LEU A 138 -11.17 8.83 -0.54
C LEU A 138 -11.30 7.97 0.70
N SER A 139 -11.33 6.65 0.54
CA SER A 139 -11.37 5.71 1.67
C SER A 139 -10.25 5.93 2.68
N HIS A 140 -9.04 6.27 2.24
CA HIS A 140 -7.91 6.53 3.14
C HIS A 140 -8.20 7.70 4.09
N PHE A 141 -8.82 8.77 3.58
CA PHE A 141 -9.24 9.91 4.40
C PHE A 141 -10.35 9.53 5.36
N LEU A 142 -11.36 8.78 4.89
CA LEU A 142 -12.49 8.34 5.73
C LEU A 142 -12.03 7.44 6.88
N MET A 143 -11.19 6.45 6.58
CA MET A 143 -10.61 5.54 7.56
C MET A 143 -9.75 6.27 8.59
N VAL A 144 -8.91 7.21 8.15
CA VAL A 144 -8.07 8.00 9.06
C VAL A 144 -8.93 8.95 9.91
N LYS A 145 -9.94 9.61 9.33
CA LYS A 145 -10.87 10.44 10.13
C LYS A 145 -11.54 9.66 11.25
N GLU A 146 -11.85 8.39 11.03
CA GLU A 146 -12.53 7.56 12.02
C GLU A 146 -11.58 7.02 13.10
N PHE A 147 -10.41 6.51 12.73
CA PHE A 147 -9.56 5.74 13.65
C PHE A 147 -8.33 6.49 14.19
N LEU A 148 -7.87 7.54 13.49
CA LEU A 148 -6.70 8.31 13.93
C LEU A 148 -6.88 9.09 15.24
N PRO A 149 -8.06 9.64 15.60
CA PRO A 149 -8.21 10.43 16.81
C PRO A 149 -7.75 9.71 18.08
N ALA A 150 -8.02 8.41 18.21
CA ALA A 150 -7.56 7.61 19.36
C ALA A 150 -6.03 7.47 19.38
N MET A 151 -5.41 7.22 18.22
CA MET A 151 -3.95 7.14 18.09
C MET A 151 -3.28 8.47 18.43
N VAL A 152 -3.84 9.58 17.97
CA VAL A 152 -3.35 10.94 18.29
C VAL A 152 -3.43 11.21 19.79
N LYS A 153 -4.57 10.92 20.41
CA LYS A 153 -4.78 11.10 21.85
C LYS A 153 -3.78 10.29 22.69
N ALA A 154 -3.49 9.06 22.27
CA ALA A 154 -2.52 8.19 22.92
C ALA A 154 -1.06 8.54 22.56
N ASN A 155 -0.84 9.37 21.54
CA ASN A 155 0.45 9.57 20.88
C ASN A 155 1.16 8.22 20.60
N HIS A 156 0.36 7.23 20.16
CA HIS A 156 0.77 5.88 19.86
C HIS A 156 -0.09 5.32 18.74
N GLY A 157 0.53 4.65 17.77
CA GLY A 157 -0.16 4.00 16.68
C GLY A 157 0.64 3.95 15.40
N HIS A 158 0.08 3.33 14.36
CA HIS A 158 0.73 3.21 13.07
C HIS A 158 -0.30 3.22 11.93
N VAL A 159 -0.14 4.11 10.96
CA VAL A 159 -0.92 4.10 9.71
C VAL A 159 -0.04 3.59 8.59
N VAL A 160 -0.42 2.48 7.97
CA VAL A 160 0.27 1.87 6.81
C VAL A 160 -0.60 2.04 5.58
N THR A 161 -0.06 2.61 4.52
CA THR A 161 -0.77 2.84 3.25
C THR A 161 -0.15 2.02 2.13
N ILE A 162 -0.97 1.24 1.41
CA ILE A 162 -0.51 0.49 0.26
C ILE A 162 -0.71 1.30 -1.01
N ALA A 163 0.37 1.91 -1.45
CA ALA A 163 0.45 2.65 -2.70
C ALA A 163 0.85 1.70 -3.86
N SER A 164 1.73 2.12 -4.74
CA SER A 164 2.28 1.33 -5.86
C SER A 164 3.49 2.03 -6.45
N MET A 165 4.29 1.33 -7.24
CA MET A 165 5.25 1.94 -8.17
C MET A 165 4.59 2.91 -9.15
N ALA A 166 3.31 2.70 -9.45
CA ALA A 166 2.46 3.62 -10.21
C ALA A 166 2.34 5.03 -9.60
N SER A 167 2.70 5.21 -8.32
CA SER A 167 2.81 6.54 -7.69
C SER A 167 3.90 7.40 -8.32
N PHE A 168 4.92 6.80 -8.90
CA PHE A 168 6.09 7.49 -9.46
C PHE A 168 6.07 7.55 -10.99
N VAL A 169 5.60 6.48 -11.64
CA VAL A 169 5.58 6.33 -13.09
C VAL A 169 4.15 6.07 -13.54
N ALA A 170 3.55 7.03 -14.23
CA ALA A 170 2.24 6.85 -14.84
C ALA A 170 2.36 6.01 -16.13
N LEU A 171 1.41 5.09 -16.29
CA LEU A 171 1.32 4.18 -17.42
C LEU A 171 0.03 4.43 -18.20
N GLY A 172 0.06 4.23 -19.50
CA GLY A 172 -1.17 4.12 -20.30
C GLY A 172 -2.01 2.91 -19.87
N GLU A 173 -3.30 2.92 -20.18
CA GLU A 173 -4.27 1.86 -19.87
C GLU A 173 -4.58 1.63 -18.37
N MET A 174 -4.01 2.46 -17.49
CA MET A 174 -4.29 2.45 -16.05
C MET A 174 -4.06 3.84 -15.43
N VAL A 175 -4.49 4.88 -16.12
CA VAL A 175 -4.20 6.27 -15.75
C VAL A 175 -4.90 6.65 -14.46
N ASP A 176 -6.17 6.29 -14.26
CA ASP A 176 -6.94 6.48 -13.04
C ASP A 176 -6.28 5.80 -11.84
N TYR A 177 -5.83 4.56 -12.00
CA TYR A 177 -5.08 3.82 -10.99
C TYR A 177 -3.77 4.55 -10.63
N CYS A 178 -2.99 4.98 -11.63
CA CYS A 178 -1.76 5.73 -11.39
C CYS A 178 -2.02 7.04 -10.64
N CYS A 179 -3.07 7.78 -11.00
CA CYS A 179 -3.50 8.98 -10.29
C CYS A 179 -3.88 8.67 -8.84
N SER A 180 -4.66 7.61 -8.60
CA SER A 180 -5.07 7.22 -7.26
C SER A 180 -3.87 6.81 -6.38
N LYS A 181 -2.87 6.12 -6.95
CA LYS A 181 -1.67 5.71 -6.21
C LYS A 181 -0.68 6.86 -5.99
N ALA A 182 -0.63 7.84 -6.88
CA ALA A 182 0.08 9.10 -6.63
C ALA A 182 -0.58 9.89 -5.49
N SER A 183 -1.92 9.90 -5.44
CA SER A 183 -2.69 10.47 -4.32
C SER A 183 -2.39 9.76 -2.99
N ALA A 184 -2.29 8.44 -2.97
CA ALA A 184 -1.95 7.68 -1.76
C ALA A 184 -0.54 8.04 -1.22
N LEU A 185 0.43 8.34 -2.09
CA LEU A 185 1.74 8.84 -1.68
C LEU A 185 1.61 10.24 -1.06
N ALA A 186 0.93 11.18 -1.74
CA ALA A 186 0.72 12.53 -1.23
C ALA A 186 -0.06 12.53 0.10
N PHE A 187 -1.07 11.66 0.23
CA PHE A 187 -1.81 11.44 1.49
C PHE A 187 -0.87 11.03 2.63
N HIS A 188 0.01 10.04 2.40
CA HIS A 188 0.98 9.58 3.40
C HIS A 188 1.92 10.73 3.82
N GLU A 189 2.45 11.49 2.87
CA GLU A 189 3.36 12.61 3.13
C GLU A 189 2.66 13.70 3.94
N GLY A 190 1.43 14.08 3.54
CA GLY A 190 0.62 15.08 4.24
C GLY A 190 0.24 14.65 5.65
N LEU A 191 -0.29 13.43 5.82
CA LEU A 191 -0.65 12.87 7.12
C LEU A 191 0.53 12.91 8.11
N ARG A 192 1.73 12.59 7.65
CA ARG A 192 2.93 12.65 8.47
C ARG A 192 3.22 14.07 8.97
N GLN A 193 3.00 15.09 8.13
CA GLN A 193 3.19 16.49 8.54
C GLN A 193 2.13 16.89 9.58
N GLU A 194 0.87 16.51 9.37
CA GLU A 194 -0.21 16.80 10.33
C GLU A 194 0.04 16.16 11.69
N LEU A 195 0.44 14.89 11.73
CA LEU A 195 0.77 14.19 12.96
C LEU A 195 1.84 14.93 13.79
N ARG A 196 2.84 15.46 13.10
CA ARG A 196 3.96 16.13 13.74
C ARG A 196 3.65 17.57 14.16
N TYR A 197 3.03 18.34 13.29
CA TYR A 197 2.97 19.80 13.44
C TYR A 197 1.59 20.33 13.86
N TRP A 198 0.52 19.59 13.61
CA TRP A 198 -0.84 19.98 13.98
C TRP A 198 -1.39 19.17 15.14
N TYR A 199 -1.16 17.85 15.15
CA TYR A 199 -1.71 17.00 16.21
C TYR A 199 -0.74 16.77 17.37
N ASN A 200 0.52 17.22 17.25
CA ASN A 200 1.56 17.01 18.26
C ASN A 200 1.68 15.52 18.70
N ALA A 201 1.57 14.62 17.74
CA ALA A 201 1.60 13.18 17.94
C ALA A 201 2.80 12.52 17.19
N PRO A 202 4.06 12.89 17.52
CA PRO A 202 5.24 12.46 16.78
C PRO A 202 5.55 10.96 16.91
N ASN A 203 4.94 10.25 17.88
CA ASN A 203 5.10 8.81 18.05
C ASN A 203 4.10 7.98 17.27
N VAL A 204 3.07 8.57 16.66
CA VAL A 204 2.24 7.88 15.67
C VAL A 204 3.06 7.69 14.40
N ARG A 205 3.26 6.44 14.02
CA ARG A 205 4.08 6.06 12.88
C ARG A 205 3.28 6.07 11.58
N THR A 206 3.97 6.31 10.47
CA THR A 206 3.36 6.20 9.14
C THR A 206 4.29 5.46 8.20
N SER A 207 3.75 4.51 7.45
CA SER A 207 4.50 3.80 6.41
C SER A 207 3.73 3.80 5.10
N VAL A 208 4.45 3.91 3.99
CA VAL A 208 3.88 3.72 2.65
C VAL A 208 4.68 2.65 1.90
N ILE A 209 3.95 1.71 1.31
CA ILE A 209 4.53 0.60 0.57
C ILE A 209 4.22 0.78 -0.90
N HIS A 210 5.24 0.69 -1.74
CA HIS A 210 5.14 0.81 -3.20
C HIS A 210 5.51 -0.51 -3.88
N PRO A 211 4.60 -1.49 -3.92
CA PRO A 211 4.86 -2.71 -4.66
C PRO A 211 4.83 -2.46 -6.16
N MET A 212 5.62 -3.22 -6.89
CA MET A 212 5.47 -3.42 -8.32
C MET A 212 4.35 -4.44 -8.58
N TRP A 213 4.46 -5.28 -9.59
CA TRP A 213 3.47 -6.30 -9.90
C TRP A 213 3.47 -7.39 -8.83
N VAL A 214 2.30 -7.66 -8.25
CA VAL A 214 2.10 -8.68 -7.21
C VAL A 214 1.00 -9.64 -7.64
N ARG A 215 1.26 -10.93 -7.60
CA ARG A 215 0.35 -12.02 -7.97
C ARG A 215 -0.89 -12.01 -7.07
N THR A 216 -1.91 -11.31 -7.50
CA THR A 216 -3.19 -11.12 -6.81
C THR A 216 -4.33 -11.23 -7.82
N PRO A 217 -5.58 -11.40 -7.38
CA PRO A 217 -6.74 -11.37 -8.28
C PRO A 217 -6.83 -10.09 -9.14
N MET A 218 -6.31 -8.96 -8.65
CA MET A 218 -6.32 -7.68 -9.37
C MET A 218 -5.56 -7.73 -10.70
N ILE A 219 -4.49 -8.50 -10.79
CA ILE A 219 -3.67 -8.63 -12.01
C ILE A 219 -3.86 -10.00 -12.68
N LYS A 220 -5.05 -10.62 -12.52
CA LYS A 220 -5.31 -11.96 -13.08
C LYS A 220 -5.04 -12.02 -14.57
N MET A 221 -5.42 -11.00 -15.34
CA MET A 221 -5.14 -10.89 -16.76
C MET A 221 -3.63 -11.01 -17.07
N LEU A 222 -2.77 -10.34 -16.28
CA LEU A 222 -1.32 -10.41 -16.46
C LEU A 222 -0.77 -11.79 -16.12
N THR A 223 -1.31 -12.45 -15.10
CA THR A 223 -0.84 -13.77 -14.65
C THR A 223 -1.33 -14.91 -15.55
N ASP A 224 -2.48 -14.76 -16.18
CA ASP A 224 -3.00 -15.73 -17.13
C ASP A 224 -2.20 -15.71 -18.46
N HIS A 225 -1.59 -14.57 -18.82
CA HIS A 225 -0.76 -14.38 -20.02
C HIS A 225 0.72 -14.09 -19.68
N GLU A 226 1.24 -14.66 -18.60
CA GLU A 226 2.59 -14.38 -18.07
C GLU A 226 3.71 -14.62 -19.09
N SER A 227 3.53 -15.51 -20.06
CA SER A 227 4.47 -15.76 -21.15
C SER A 227 4.75 -14.51 -22.00
N HIS A 228 3.80 -13.59 -22.10
CA HIS A 228 3.91 -12.32 -22.83
C HIS A 228 4.33 -11.16 -21.92
N PHE A 229 4.31 -11.36 -20.60
CA PHE A 229 4.66 -10.34 -19.60
C PHE A 229 6.06 -10.58 -19.03
N ARG A 230 7.04 -9.86 -19.58
CA ARG A 230 8.46 -10.06 -19.26
C ARG A 230 8.94 -9.38 -17.96
N GLN A 231 8.06 -8.74 -17.20
CA GLN A 231 8.43 -8.11 -15.94
C GLN A 231 8.25 -9.10 -14.78
N PRO A 232 9.09 -9.03 -13.73
CA PRO A 232 8.96 -9.93 -12.58
C PRO A 232 7.67 -9.64 -11.81
N ILE A 233 6.91 -10.69 -11.52
CA ILE A 233 5.73 -10.66 -10.69
C ILE A 233 6.10 -11.22 -9.31
N MET A 234 5.96 -10.41 -8.27
CA MET A 234 6.24 -10.81 -6.89
C MET A 234 5.09 -11.63 -6.32
N THR A 235 5.38 -12.45 -5.31
CA THR A 235 4.34 -13.07 -4.48
C THR A 235 3.80 -12.08 -3.44
N PRO A 236 2.56 -12.24 -2.96
CA PRO A 236 2.03 -11.47 -1.83
C PRO A 236 2.91 -11.51 -0.58
N GLN A 237 3.63 -12.61 -0.36
CA GLN A 237 4.54 -12.79 0.78
C GLN A 237 5.62 -11.71 0.84
N VAL A 238 6.25 -11.35 -0.27
CA VAL A 238 7.30 -10.30 -0.31
C VAL A 238 6.77 -8.96 0.21
N VAL A 239 5.53 -8.64 -0.11
CA VAL A 239 4.89 -7.39 0.33
C VAL A 239 4.46 -7.49 1.79
N SER A 240 3.90 -8.64 2.18
CA SER A 240 3.50 -8.92 3.55
C SER A 240 4.69 -8.85 4.51
N ASP A 241 5.82 -9.46 4.17
CA ASP A 241 7.05 -9.39 4.98
C ASP A 241 7.47 -7.95 5.26
N ALA A 242 7.40 -7.10 4.23
CA ALA A 242 7.74 -5.69 4.38
C ALA A 242 6.75 -4.94 5.28
N ILE A 243 5.44 -5.17 5.13
CA ILE A 243 4.39 -4.57 5.95
C ILE A 243 4.52 -5.02 7.41
N CYS A 244 4.58 -6.33 7.64
CA CYS A 244 4.72 -6.91 8.97
C CYS A 244 5.98 -6.40 9.68
N LYS A 245 7.10 -6.30 8.96
CA LYS A 245 8.33 -5.73 9.50
C LYS A 245 8.15 -4.29 9.96
N GLN A 246 7.50 -3.42 9.15
CA GLN A 246 7.25 -2.03 9.56
C GLN A 246 6.37 -1.97 10.81
N ILE A 247 5.29 -2.75 10.85
CA ILE A 247 4.36 -2.80 11.97
C ILE A 247 5.07 -3.30 13.24
N LEU A 248 5.64 -4.49 13.21
CA LEU A 248 6.23 -5.15 14.38
C LEU A 248 7.48 -4.41 14.91
N THR A 249 8.18 -3.66 14.07
CA THR A 249 9.30 -2.81 14.51
C THR A 249 8.89 -1.38 14.84
N GLN A 250 7.62 -1.03 14.66
CA GLN A 250 7.06 0.32 14.85
C GLN A 250 7.87 1.42 14.16
N ARG A 251 8.22 1.19 12.89
CA ARG A 251 9.04 2.13 12.12
C ARG A 251 8.24 2.79 11.02
N SER A 252 8.35 4.10 10.93
CA SER A 252 7.92 4.85 9.75
C SER A 252 8.86 4.59 8.58
N GLY A 253 8.29 4.55 7.37
CA GLY A 253 9.13 4.36 6.19
C GLY A 253 8.38 4.46 4.87
N GLN A 254 9.15 4.70 3.82
CA GLN A 254 8.72 4.54 2.43
C GLN A 254 9.46 3.34 1.85
N ILE A 255 8.73 2.29 1.51
CA ILE A 255 9.27 1.01 1.09
C ILE A 255 8.89 0.74 -0.37
N ILE A 256 9.89 0.58 -1.22
CA ILE A 256 9.73 0.25 -2.64
C ILE A 256 10.10 -1.22 -2.83
N LEU A 257 9.22 -1.96 -3.49
CA LEU A 257 9.39 -3.37 -3.73
C LEU A 257 9.24 -3.71 -5.23
N PRO A 258 10.22 -4.43 -5.80
CA PRO A 258 11.48 -4.86 -5.16
C PRO A 258 12.44 -3.68 -4.97
N ALA A 259 13.34 -3.78 -3.98
CA ALA A 259 14.27 -2.70 -3.64
C ALA A 259 15.21 -2.29 -4.80
N SER A 260 15.47 -3.19 -5.76
CA SER A 260 16.23 -2.93 -6.98
C SER A 260 15.59 -1.86 -7.89
N GLN A 261 14.28 -1.64 -7.74
CA GLN A 261 13.51 -0.65 -8.52
C GLN A 261 13.39 0.72 -7.83
N SER A 262 14.09 0.94 -6.71
CA SER A 262 14.00 2.20 -5.96
C SER A 262 14.37 3.44 -6.77
N VAL A 263 15.17 3.30 -7.82
CA VAL A 263 15.49 4.38 -8.77
C VAL A 263 14.24 4.95 -9.46
N ALA A 264 13.17 4.17 -9.61
CA ALA A 264 11.93 4.66 -10.22
C ALA A 264 11.28 5.81 -9.43
N SER A 265 11.51 5.92 -8.13
CA SER A 265 11.05 7.06 -7.32
C SER A 265 11.70 8.39 -7.74
N MET A 266 12.84 8.34 -8.43
CA MET A 266 13.57 9.51 -8.91
C MET A 266 13.18 9.92 -10.32
N VAL A 267 12.35 9.16 -11.02
CA VAL A 267 12.01 9.41 -12.45
C VAL A 267 11.51 10.83 -12.65
N ARG A 268 10.68 11.35 -11.77
CA ARG A 268 10.13 12.73 -11.87
C ARG A 268 11.18 13.83 -11.71
N ALA A 269 12.35 13.53 -11.16
CA ALA A 269 13.47 14.46 -11.03
C ALA A 269 14.47 14.36 -12.18
N MET A 270 14.29 13.41 -13.11
CA MET A 270 15.18 13.24 -14.26
C MET A 270 14.85 14.25 -15.37
N PRO A 271 15.75 14.49 -16.34
CA PRO A 271 15.45 15.23 -17.56
C PRO A 271 14.25 14.63 -18.30
N THR A 272 13.43 15.47 -18.94
CA THR A 272 12.15 15.06 -19.59
C THR A 272 12.32 13.89 -20.57
N TRP A 273 13.37 13.91 -21.38
CA TRP A 273 13.61 12.83 -22.35
C TRP A 273 13.84 11.45 -21.69
N MET A 274 14.45 11.42 -20.49
CA MET A 274 14.60 10.19 -19.71
C MET A 274 13.26 9.77 -19.10
N GLN A 275 12.49 10.73 -18.56
CA GLN A 275 11.15 10.46 -18.03
C GLN A 275 10.25 9.82 -19.09
N GLU A 276 10.20 10.42 -20.28
CA GLU A 276 9.40 9.90 -21.40
C GLU A 276 9.92 8.54 -21.90
N GLY A 277 11.22 8.33 -21.91
CA GLY A 277 11.81 7.03 -22.22
C GLY A 277 11.35 5.92 -21.26
N VAL A 278 11.35 6.19 -19.96
CA VAL A 278 10.86 5.24 -18.94
C VAL A 278 9.36 4.98 -19.10
N ARG A 279 8.54 6.02 -19.28
CA ARG A 279 7.09 5.88 -19.48
C ARG A 279 6.76 5.11 -20.74
N ALA A 280 7.43 5.42 -21.86
CA ALA A 280 7.24 4.74 -23.14
C ALA A 280 7.61 3.24 -23.05
N PHE A 281 8.74 2.92 -22.38
CA PHE A 281 9.14 1.54 -22.17
C PHE A 281 8.10 0.75 -21.36
N ALA A 282 7.65 1.31 -20.26
CA ALA A 282 6.69 0.65 -19.36
C ALA A 282 5.30 0.50 -20.01
N SER A 283 4.76 1.57 -20.61
CA SER A 283 3.46 1.52 -21.32
C SER A 283 3.53 0.61 -22.55
N GLY A 284 4.68 0.59 -23.27
CA GLY A 284 4.87 -0.30 -24.41
C GLY A 284 4.83 -1.78 -24.05
N ALA A 285 5.21 -2.15 -22.81
CA ALA A 285 5.08 -3.51 -22.31
C ALA A 285 3.61 -3.93 -22.13
N LEU A 286 2.79 -3.07 -21.53
CA LEU A 286 1.35 -3.31 -21.36
C LEU A 286 0.63 -3.39 -22.72
N ARG A 287 0.91 -2.47 -23.62
CA ARG A 287 0.31 -2.47 -24.96
C ARG A 287 0.61 -3.77 -25.74
N ARG A 288 1.85 -4.26 -25.68
CA ARG A 288 2.20 -5.53 -26.35
C ARG A 288 1.40 -6.70 -25.80
N MET A 289 1.20 -6.73 -24.48
CA MET A 289 0.44 -7.79 -23.84
C MET A 289 -1.04 -7.71 -24.22
N ARG A 290 -1.67 -6.54 -24.19
CA ARG A 290 -3.06 -6.34 -24.63
C ARG A 290 -3.26 -6.77 -26.08
N ASN A 291 -2.32 -6.45 -26.96
CA ASN A 291 -2.38 -6.87 -28.37
C ASN A 291 -2.28 -8.40 -28.50
N ALA A 292 -1.44 -9.06 -27.68
CA ALA A 292 -1.36 -10.52 -27.69
C ALA A 292 -2.67 -11.18 -27.22
N GLN A 293 -3.26 -10.68 -26.14
CA GLN A 293 -4.55 -11.14 -25.64
C GLN A 293 -5.67 -10.99 -26.68
N ALA A 294 -5.78 -9.81 -27.31
CA ALA A 294 -6.78 -9.58 -28.35
C ALA A 294 -6.59 -10.52 -29.55
N ALA A 295 -5.34 -10.85 -29.90
CA ALA A 295 -5.06 -11.82 -30.97
C ALA A 295 -5.47 -13.26 -30.60
N GLU A 296 -5.24 -13.67 -29.33
CA GLU A 296 -5.67 -14.98 -28.81
C GLU A 296 -7.20 -15.10 -28.76
N GLU A 297 -7.90 -14.08 -28.26
CA GLU A 297 -9.37 -14.03 -28.24
C GLU A 297 -9.95 -14.09 -29.65
N ALA A 298 -9.38 -13.36 -30.61
CA ALA A 298 -9.81 -13.41 -32.01
C ALA A 298 -9.52 -14.78 -32.68
N ALA A 299 -8.50 -15.48 -32.25
CA ALA A 299 -8.20 -16.83 -32.73
C ALA A 299 -9.14 -17.89 -32.12
N ALA A 300 -9.53 -17.72 -30.84
CA ALA A 300 -10.46 -18.61 -30.15
C ALA A 300 -11.94 -18.45 -30.62
N ALA A 301 -12.28 -17.30 -31.21
CA ALA A 301 -13.63 -17.01 -31.74
C ALA A 301 -13.86 -17.54 -33.18
N LYS A 302 -12.82 -18.09 -33.82
CA LYS A 302 -12.87 -18.73 -35.14
C LYS A 302 -12.97 -20.24 -35.05
#